data_a06d08ebc4b17ed32f4703e2c5a9e4ff
#
_entry.id   a06d08ebc4b17ed32f4703e2c5a9e4ff
#
_cell.length_a   1.000
_cell.length_b   1.000
_cell.length_c   1.000
_cell.angle_alpha   90.00
_cell.angle_beta   90.00
_cell.angle_gamma   90.00
#
_symmetry.space_group_name_H-M   'P 1'
#
loop_
_entity.id
_entity.type
_entity.pdbx_description
1 polymer ?
#
loop_
_entity_poly.entity_id
_entity_poly.type
_entity_poly.pdbx_seq_one_letter_code
_entity_poly.pdbx_strand_id
1 'polypeptide(L)'
;MLSLRNLEGQIMERRKILIIGMFDSIHLARWLSQFENEQIDFILFPSKKFKYVNYDLLKLISSKKAATYKFAKPYFVFKYIGFLDYFFNLTLKKIGLNLKLISLKSIILKNTFSYIHAIELQGAAYLYDLLPKHIQERSSLILTNYGSDTQYFQNIPDHQVKIKSVLSKADFYSAECQRDYESALKLGFTGKFLPCIPNAGGFKKDVFELNLIPSTKRDLIVAKCYGGIFGLGGLVIDALETFLKNNPGVKILLHSVTDDLLEKCNHLQRHYPNRVVFYTVRQKISRNEIMDYLSKSRIYIGASKSDGISTSFLEALCLGAYPIQTDTSCASEWIDLGFFGSIISPSSAEILTALNLNYFDENLDKKRQQNLENARKYLSYDEIKKRALEFYVSSL
;
A
#
# COMPACT_ATOMS: atom_id res chain seq x y z
N MET A 1 -18.44 27.91 13.18
CA MET A 1 -17.09 28.26 12.69
C MET A 1 -16.26 28.75 13.88
N LEU A 2 -15.60 27.83 14.58
CA LEU A 2 -14.65 28.18 15.64
C LEU A 2 -13.26 27.85 15.10
N SER A 3 -12.48 28.89 14.79
CA SER A 3 -11.05 28.77 14.55
C SER A 3 -10.42 28.31 15.86
N LEU A 4 -9.79 27.14 15.85
CA LEU A 4 -8.92 26.73 16.94
C LEU A 4 -7.77 27.74 17.05
N ARG A 5 -7.91 28.69 17.95
CA ARG A 5 -6.80 29.50 18.46
C ARG A 5 -6.03 28.61 19.43
N ASN A 6 -4.78 28.35 19.16
CA ASN A 6 -3.89 27.85 20.19
C ASN A 6 -3.71 28.92 21.27
N LEU A 7 -3.36 28.51 22.48
CA LEU A 7 -3.27 29.32 23.71
C LEU A 7 -2.40 30.61 23.62
N GLU A 8 -1.77 30.88 22.48
CA GLU A 8 -0.91 32.05 22.25
C GLU A 8 -1.37 32.94 21.08
N GLY A 9 -2.55 32.71 20.51
CA GLY A 9 -3.12 33.64 19.51
C GLY A 9 -2.40 33.74 18.16
N GLN A 10 -1.42 32.91 17.88
CA GLN A 10 -0.75 32.86 16.56
C GLN A 10 -1.63 32.13 15.56
N ILE A 11 -1.91 32.78 14.42
CA ILE A 11 -2.52 32.13 13.25
C ILE A 11 -1.47 31.16 12.71
N MET A 12 -1.65 29.85 12.93
CA MET A 12 -0.76 28.85 12.31
C MET A 12 -0.84 29.00 10.79
N GLU A 13 0.27 29.37 10.18
CA GLU A 13 0.39 29.46 8.73
C GLU A 13 0.08 28.11 8.09
N ARG A 14 -0.77 28.13 7.06
CA ARG A 14 -1.23 26.92 6.36
C ARG A 14 -0.07 26.28 5.62
N ARG A 15 0.30 25.06 6.00
CA ARG A 15 1.44 24.33 5.41
C ARG A 15 1.13 23.91 3.97
N LYS A 16 2.08 24.13 3.08
CA LYS A 16 1.99 23.67 1.69
C LYS A 16 2.96 22.51 1.46
N ILE A 17 2.45 21.40 0.96
CA ILE A 17 3.20 20.15 0.77
C ILE A 17 3.10 19.73 -0.70
N LEU A 18 4.25 19.42 -1.30
CA LEU A 18 4.31 18.79 -2.62
C LEU A 18 4.35 17.27 -2.45
N ILE A 19 3.35 16.58 -2.96
CA ILE A 19 3.31 15.12 -3.01
C ILE A 19 3.71 14.65 -4.40
N ILE A 20 4.76 13.82 -4.49
CA ILE A 20 5.12 13.11 -5.71
C ILE A 20 4.70 11.65 -5.52
N GLY A 21 3.70 11.16 -6.26
CA GLY A 21 3.16 9.82 -6.02
C GLY A 21 2.35 9.26 -7.18
N MET A 22 1.91 8.01 -7.05
CA MET A 22 1.17 7.27 -8.08
C MET A 22 -0.32 7.63 -8.05
N PHE A 23 -0.81 8.33 -9.07
CA PHE A 23 -2.21 8.80 -9.14
C PHE A 23 -3.24 7.69 -9.35
N ASP A 24 -2.83 6.54 -9.85
CA ASP A 24 -3.65 5.34 -10.00
C ASP A 24 -3.69 4.46 -8.74
N SER A 25 -2.89 4.79 -7.72
CA SER A 25 -2.79 4.03 -6.47
C SER A 25 -3.87 4.41 -5.47
N ILE A 26 -4.53 3.41 -4.90
CA ILE A 26 -5.43 3.57 -3.76
C ILE A 26 -4.66 3.99 -2.49
N HIS A 27 -3.40 3.58 -2.35
CA HIS A 27 -2.59 3.90 -1.19
C HIS A 27 -2.33 5.40 -1.07
N LEU A 28 -2.08 6.09 -2.20
CA LEU A 28 -1.95 7.55 -2.21
C LEU A 28 -3.24 8.23 -1.73
N ALA A 29 -4.40 7.79 -2.21
CA ALA A 29 -5.68 8.35 -1.80
C ALA A 29 -5.94 8.13 -0.29
N ARG A 30 -5.67 6.94 0.21
CA ARG A 30 -5.83 6.60 1.64
C ARG A 30 -4.86 7.38 2.53
N TRP A 31 -3.63 7.53 2.09
CA TRP A 31 -2.66 8.37 2.79
C TRP A 31 -3.19 9.80 2.94
N LEU A 32 -3.56 10.43 1.83
CA LEU A 32 -4.07 11.80 1.82
C LEU A 32 -5.36 11.98 2.62
N SER A 33 -6.23 10.96 2.67
CA SER A 33 -7.48 11.03 3.42
C SER A 33 -7.30 11.18 4.94
N GLN A 34 -6.14 10.83 5.48
CA GLN A 34 -5.83 11.04 6.91
C GLN A 34 -5.84 12.53 7.28
N PHE A 35 -5.61 13.41 6.32
CA PHE A 35 -5.42 14.86 6.53
C PHE A 35 -6.62 15.72 6.14
N GLU A 36 -7.76 15.15 5.80
CA GLU A 36 -8.92 15.88 5.29
C GLU A 36 -9.37 17.07 6.17
N ASN A 37 -9.20 16.96 7.47
CA ASN A 37 -9.63 17.96 8.44
C ASN A 37 -8.49 18.90 8.89
N GLU A 38 -7.30 18.76 8.31
CA GLU A 38 -6.12 19.54 8.67
C GLU A 38 -5.94 20.78 7.77
N GLN A 39 -5.33 21.84 8.30
CA GLN A 39 -5.06 23.08 7.55
C GLN A 39 -3.81 22.93 6.67
N ILE A 40 -3.89 22.04 5.68
CA ILE A 40 -2.77 21.69 4.77
C ILE A 40 -3.20 21.85 3.31
N ASP A 41 -2.31 22.41 2.50
CA ASP A 41 -2.45 22.50 1.04
C ASP A 41 -1.55 21.46 0.37
N PHE A 42 -2.16 20.46 -0.24
CA PHE A 42 -1.44 19.45 -1.01
C PHE A 42 -1.42 19.81 -2.50
N ILE A 43 -0.22 19.92 -3.05
CA ILE A 43 0.02 19.98 -4.50
C ILE A 43 0.46 18.60 -4.95
N LEU A 44 -0.28 18.00 -5.87
CA LEU A 44 -0.09 16.60 -6.29
C LEU A 44 0.64 16.56 -7.64
N PHE A 45 1.76 15.84 -7.69
CA PHE A 45 2.56 15.62 -8.89
C PHE A 45 2.71 14.12 -9.15
N PRO A 46 2.44 13.61 -10.37
CA PRO A 46 2.49 12.17 -10.63
C PRO A 46 3.92 11.65 -10.74
N SER A 47 4.21 10.59 -10.01
CA SER A 47 5.53 9.92 -10.03
C SER A 47 5.79 9.17 -11.34
N LYS A 48 4.76 8.59 -11.95
CA LYS A 48 4.84 7.83 -13.21
C LYS A 48 3.70 8.18 -14.17
N LYS A 49 3.73 7.64 -15.39
CA LYS A 49 2.58 7.71 -16.30
C LYS A 49 1.42 6.92 -15.71
N PHE A 50 0.21 7.43 -15.89
CA PHE A 50 -1.02 6.79 -15.41
C PHE A 50 -2.09 6.80 -16.51
N LYS A 51 -2.90 5.74 -16.57
CA LYS A 51 -4.02 5.63 -17.52
C LYS A 51 -5.29 6.28 -16.96
N TYR A 52 -5.48 6.20 -15.65
CA TYR A 52 -6.62 6.77 -14.92
C TYR A 52 -6.13 7.32 -13.57
N VAL A 53 -6.89 8.23 -13.01
CA VAL A 53 -6.71 8.68 -11.62
C VAL A 53 -7.61 7.83 -10.74
N ASN A 54 -7.11 7.40 -9.59
CA ASN A 54 -7.90 6.64 -8.62
C ASN A 54 -9.14 7.42 -8.20
N TYR A 55 -10.29 6.74 -8.11
CA TYR A 55 -11.58 7.36 -7.81
C TYR A 55 -11.61 8.06 -6.44
N ASP A 56 -11.04 7.45 -5.41
CA ASP A 56 -10.99 8.05 -4.09
C ASP A 56 -10.08 9.29 -4.05
N LEU A 57 -9.01 9.31 -4.86
CA LEU A 57 -8.20 10.52 -5.04
C LEU A 57 -9.00 11.65 -5.70
N LEU A 58 -9.83 11.36 -6.70
CA LEU A 58 -10.73 12.36 -7.32
C LEU A 58 -11.75 12.88 -6.32
N LYS A 59 -12.31 12.03 -5.46
CA LYS A 59 -13.22 12.46 -4.38
C LYS A 59 -12.55 13.44 -3.42
N LEU A 60 -11.31 13.16 -3.00
CA LEU A 60 -10.55 14.07 -2.13
C LEU A 60 -10.34 15.43 -2.78
N ILE A 61 -9.97 15.46 -4.08
CA ILE A 61 -9.74 16.72 -4.81
C ILE A 61 -11.01 17.56 -4.93
N SER A 62 -12.17 16.92 -5.07
CA SER A 62 -13.47 17.59 -5.14
C SER A 62 -14.07 17.89 -3.77
N SER A 63 -13.48 17.40 -2.69
CA SER A 63 -13.99 17.62 -1.34
C SER A 63 -13.80 19.08 -0.88
N LYS A 64 -14.78 19.59 -0.10
CA LYS A 64 -14.70 20.89 0.55
C LYS A 64 -14.32 20.75 2.03
N LYS A 65 -13.27 20.00 2.30
CA LYS A 65 -12.73 19.82 3.65
C LYS A 65 -11.70 20.90 4.00
N ALA A 66 -11.14 20.84 5.20
CA ALA A 66 -10.13 21.80 5.65
C ALA A 66 -8.84 21.71 4.81
N ALA A 67 -8.37 20.50 4.50
CA ALA A 67 -7.27 20.30 3.57
C ALA A 67 -7.68 20.58 2.13
N THR A 68 -6.77 21.13 1.32
CA THR A 68 -6.97 21.28 -0.12
C THR A 68 -6.05 20.36 -0.89
N TYR A 69 -6.57 19.80 -1.99
CA TYR A 69 -5.83 18.90 -2.86
C TYR A 69 -5.91 19.43 -4.29
N LYS A 70 -4.77 19.75 -4.89
CA LYS A 70 -4.72 20.31 -6.23
C LYS A 70 -3.71 19.57 -7.09
N PHE A 71 -4.08 19.20 -8.31
CA PHE A 71 -3.11 18.73 -9.26
C PHE A 71 -2.16 19.85 -9.70
N ALA A 72 -0.90 19.54 -9.80
CA ALA A 72 0.12 20.41 -10.39
C ALA A 72 -0.18 20.63 -11.88
N LYS A 73 -0.53 21.86 -12.25
CA LYS A 73 -1.11 22.19 -13.56
C LYS A 73 -0.26 21.82 -14.79
N PRO A 74 1.08 22.06 -14.89
CA PRO A 74 1.77 21.83 -16.15
C PRO A 74 1.76 20.38 -16.61
N TYR A 75 1.77 19.41 -15.69
CA TYR A 75 1.82 17.99 -16.06
C TYR A 75 0.44 17.42 -16.43
N PHE A 76 -0.62 17.96 -15.89
CA PHE A 76 -1.98 17.48 -16.13
C PHE A 76 -2.44 17.73 -17.57
N VAL A 77 -2.01 18.84 -18.16
CA VAL A 77 -2.32 19.20 -19.56
C VAL A 77 -1.77 18.16 -20.53
N PHE A 78 -0.59 17.62 -20.30
CA PHE A 78 0.05 16.62 -21.20
C PHE A 78 -0.62 15.25 -21.20
N LYS A 79 -1.44 14.92 -20.20
CA LYS A 79 -2.19 13.65 -20.20
C LYS A 79 -3.28 13.58 -21.27
N TYR A 80 -3.93 14.71 -21.57
CA TYR A 80 -5.06 14.76 -22.50
C TYR A 80 -4.65 14.88 -23.98
N ILE A 81 -3.37 15.07 -24.25
CA ILE A 81 -2.84 15.20 -25.60
C ILE A 81 -2.27 13.85 -26.12
N GLY A 82 -2.76 12.72 -25.62
CA GLY A 82 -2.46 11.32 -25.90
C GLY A 82 -1.49 10.98 -27.06
N PHE A 83 -1.85 11.25 -28.31
CA PHE A 83 -1.02 10.94 -29.49
C PHE A 83 0.18 11.89 -29.64
N LEU A 84 0.00 13.17 -29.35
CA LEU A 84 1.07 14.18 -29.38
C LEU A 84 2.09 13.96 -28.27
N ASP A 85 1.69 13.43 -27.11
CA ASP A 85 2.61 13.11 -25.99
C ASP A 85 3.62 12.01 -26.40
N TYR A 86 3.23 11.03 -27.21
CA TYR A 86 4.14 10.00 -27.70
C TYR A 86 5.22 10.58 -28.62
N PHE A 87 4.83 11.39 -29.61
CA PHE A 87 5.78 12.02 -30.53
C PHE A 87 6.65 13.09 -29.85
N PHE A 88 6.07 13.93 -29.00
CA PHE A 88 6.80 14.95 -28.25
C PHE A 88 7.82 14.33 -27.28
N ASN A 89 7.46 13.27 -26.56
CA ASN A 89 8.39 12.60 -25.67
C ASN A 89 9.51 11.85 -26.40
N LEU A 90 9.26 11.31 -27.61
CA LEU A 90 10.28 10.66 -28.43
C LEU A 90 11.30 11.67 -28.99
N THR A 91 10.83 12.79 -29.49
CA THR A 91 11.71 13.86 -30.01
C THR A 91 12.48 14.56 -28.90
N LEU A 92 11.84 14.87 -27.77
CA LEU A 92 12.47 15.54 -26.64
C LEU A 92 13.45 14.63 -25.89
N LYS A 93 13.17 13.32 -25.80
CA LYS A 93 14.16 12.34 -25.30
C LYS A 93 15.43 12.28 -26.16
N LYS A 94 15.29 12.40 -27.48
CA LYS A 94 16.47 12.45 -28.40
C LYS A 94 17.36 13.68 -28.15
N ILE A 95 16.80 14.78 -27.67
CA ILE A 95 17.54 16.01 -27.30
C ILE A 95 17.79 16.12 -25.79
N GLY A 96 17.62 15.04 -25.03
CA GLY A 96 17.92 14.99 -23.59
C GLY A 96 16.96 15.76 -22.68
N LEU A 97 15.81 16.24 -23.20
CA LEU A 97 14.85 17.01 -22.42
C LEU A 97 13.79 16.11 -21.75
N ASN A 98 13.75 16.16 -20.42
CA ASN A 98 12.74 15.47 -19.61
C ASN A 98 11.67 16.49 -19.17
N LEU A 99 10.55 16.56 -19.91
CA LEU A 99 9.45 17.49 -19.61
C LEU A 99 8.88 17.34 -18.19
N LYS A 100 8.86 16.11 -17.69
CA LYS A 100 8.39 15.83 -16.33
C LYS A 100 9.30 16.48 -15.29
N LEU A 101 10.63 16.37 -15.49
CA LEU A 101 11.60 17.00 -14.61
C LEU A 101 11.55 18.52 -14.68
N ILE A 102 11.40 19.09 -15.89
CA ILE A 102 11.24 20.53 -16.11
C ILE A 102 10.00 21.05 -15.40
N SER A 103 8.88 20.32 -15.52
CA SER A 103 7.62 20.67 -14.86
C SER A 103 7.76 20.64 -13.34
N LEU A 104 8.37 19.58 -12.78
CA LEU A 104 8.62 19.44 -11.35
C LEU A 104 9.49 20.59 -10.84
N LYS A 105 10.61 20.88 -11.54
CA LYS A 105 11.49 22.02 -11.22
C LYS A 105 10.72 23.33 -11.22
N SER A 106 9.88 23.58 -12.24
CA SER A 106 9.08 24.81 -12.34
C SER A 106 8.09 24.96 -11.19
N ILE A 107 7.46 23.88 -10.74
CA ILE A 107 6.54 23.88 -9.61
C ILE A 107 7.26 24.23 -8.32
N ILE A 108 8.42 23.62 -8.07
CA ILE A 108 9.23 23.87 -6.87
C ILE A 108 9.74 25.34 -6.86
N LEU A 109 10.14 25.87 -8.01
CA LEU A 109 10.60 27.24 -8.11
C LEU A 109 9.51 28.29 -7.89
N LYS A 110 8.28 27.98 -8.29
CA LYS A 110 7.11 28.91 -8.20
C LYS A 110 6.39 28.86 -6.85
N ASN A 111 6.75 27.94 -5.97
CA ASN A 111 6.09 27.76 -4.69
C ASN A 111 7.13 27.57 -3.57
N THR A 112 6.75 27.96 -2.37
CA THR A 112 7.45 27.59 -1.14
C THR A 112 6.69 26.40 -0.53
N PHE A 113 7.39 25.27 -0.38
CA PHE A 113 6.84 24.07 0.25
C PHE A 113 7.52 23.86 1.60
N SER A 114 6.73 23.50 2.62
CA SER A 114 7.28 23.05 3.90
C SER A 114 8.00 21.72 3.72
N TYR A 115 7.39 20.82 2.95
CA TYR A 115 7.94 19.50 2.62
C TYR A 115 7.69 19.14 1.16
N ILE A 116 8.62 18.37 0.59
CA ILE A 116 8.42 17.58 -0.61
C ILE A 116 8.37 16.13 -0.16
N HIS A 117 7.24 15.44 -0.37
CA HIS A 117 7.07 14.06 0.03
C HIS A 117 7.01 13.16 -1.21
N ALA A 118 8.05 12.37 -1.40
CA ALA A 118 8.13 11.35 -2.43
C ALA A 118 7.58 10.03 -1.88
N ILE A 119 6.44 9.61 -2.41
CA ILE A 119 5.75 8.37 -2.02
C ILE A 119 6.07 7.31 -3.07
N GLU A 120 6.84 6.31 -2.70
CA GLU A 120 7.57 5.27 -3.43
C GLU A 120 8.94 5.76 -4.01
N LEU A 121 9.92 4.85 -4.05
CA LEU A 121 11.29 5.24 -4.41
C LEU A 121 11.49 5.27 -5.93
N GLN A 122 11.10 4.22 -6.66
CA GLN A 122 11.49 4.02 -8.06
C GLN A 122 10.95 5.07 -9.02
N GLY A 123 9.77 5.61 -8.77
CA GLY A 123 9.19 6.66 -9.60
C GLY A 123 9.31 8.05 -8.98
N ALA A 124 8.94 8.20 -7.70
CA ALA A 124 8.87 9.50 -7.04
C ALA A 124 10.23 10.00 -6.59
N ALA A 125 10.95 9.21 -5.79
CA ALA A 125 12.23 9.63 -5.24
C ALA A 125 13.32 9.74 -6.32
N TYR A 126 13.38 8.79 -7.27
CA TYR A 126 14.32 8.88 -8.39
C TYR A 126 14.07 10.10 -9.28
N LEU A 127 12.82 10.51 -9.46
CA LEU A 127 12.50 11.73 -10.20
C LEU A 127 13.00 12.98 -9.46
N TYR A 128 12.82 13.02 -8.15
CA TYR A 128 13.35 14.09 -7.31
C TYR A 128 14.88 14.13 -7.33
N ASP A 129 15.54 13.00 -7.32
CA ASP A 129 17.01 12.85 -7.34
C ASP A 129 17.66 13.47 -8.58
N LEU A 130 16.94 13.54 -9.69
CA LEU A 130 17.40 14.19 -10.93
C LEU A 130 17.37 15.73 -10.88
N LEU A 131 16.78 16.33 -9.85
CA LEU A 131 16.76 17.78 -9.70
C LEU A 131 18.15 18.33 -9.34
N PRO A 132 18.53 19.53 -9.82
CA PRO A 132 19.75 20.20 -9.38
C PRO A 132 19.75 20.43 -7.86
N LYS A 133 20.92 20.33 -7.22
CA LYS A 133 21.09 20.45 -5.78
C LYS A 133 20.43 21.70 -5.19
N HIS A 134 20.63 22.89 -5.79
CA HIS A 134 20.01 24.14 -5.35
C HIS A 134 18.47 24.17 -5.41
N ILE A 135 17.84 23.22 -6.11
CA ILE A 135 16.37 23.02 -6.12
C ILE A 135 15.96 22.07 -5.01
N GLN A 136 16.76 21.01 -4.78
CA GLN A 136 16.54 20.04 -3.71
C GLN A 136 16.60 20.71 -2.33
N GLU A 137 17.55 21.61 -2.12
CA GLU A 137 17.78 22.34 -0.85
C GLU A 137 16.68 23.35 -0.49
N ARG A 138 15.66 23.54 -1.32
CA ARG A 138 14.58 24.51 -1.05
C ARG A 138 13.52 24.04 -0.04
N SER A 139 13.44 22.74 0.19
CA SER A 139 12.42 22.14 1.07
C SER A 139 12.94 20.81 1.62
N SER A 140 12.56 20.47 2.82
CA SER A 140 12.89 19.16 3.39
C SER A 140 12.22 18.03 2.62
N LEU A 141 12.94 16.94 2.41
CA LEU A 141 12.51 15.75 1.70
C LEU A 141 12.03 14.66 2.65
N ILE A 142 10.80 14.22 2.47
CA ILE A 142 10.24 13.02 3.09
C ILE A 142 10.22 11.90 2.04
N LEU A 143 10.76 10.73 2.37
CA LEU A 143 10.63 9.52 1.57
C LEU A 143 9.70 8.52 2.26
N THR A 144 8.73 7.97 1.54
CA THR A 144 7.96 6.80 2.00
C THR A 144 8.27 5.60 1.14
N ASN A 145 8.63 4.49 1.79
CA ASN A 145 8.91 3.19 1.19
C ASN A 145 7.65 2.30 1.19
N TYR A 146 7.47 1.54 0.11
CA TYR A 146 6.41 0.53 -0.04
C TYR A 146 6.93 -0.91 0.14
N GLY A 147 8.02 -1.10 0.87
CA GLY A 147 8.62 -2.39 1.15
C GLY A 147 9.50 -2.91 0.01
N SER A 148 8.92 -3.37 -1.08
CA SER A 148 9.67 -3.86 -2.24
C SER A 148 10.65 -2.83 -2.81
N ASP A 149 10.40 -1.56 -2.59
CA ASP A 149 11.26 -0.45 -3.02
C ASP A 149 12.71 -0.61 -2.57
N THR A 150 12.90 -1.06 -1.33
CA THR A 150 14.22 -1.38 -0.78
C THR A 150 14.48 -2.88 -0.81
N GLN A 151 13.56 -3.73 -0.33
CA GLN A 151 13.83 -5.16 -0.13
C GLN A 151 14.13 -5.91 -1.43
N TYR A 152 13.43 -5.61 -2.50
CA TYR A 152 13.65 -6.25 -3.80
C TYR A 152 14.69 -5.49 -4.63
N PHE A 153 14.47 -4.17 -4.80
CA PHE A 153 15.26 -3.40 -5.76
C PHE A 153 16.69 -3.12 -5.30
N GLN A 154 17.02 -3.18 -4.00
CA GLN A 154 18.40 -3.08 -3.53
C GLN A 154 19.33 -4.18 -4.10
N ASN A 155 18.77 -5.32 -4.53
CA ASN A 155 19.52 -6.44 -5.08
C ASN A 155 19.86 -6.24 -6.58
N ILE A 156 19.37 -5.16 -7.20
CA ILE A 156 19.63 -4.81 -8.59
C ILE A 156 20.65 -3.67 -8.59
N PRO A 157 21.87 -3.84 -9.15
CA PRO A 157 22.97 -2.89 -9.00
C PRO A 157 22.61 -1.43 -9.35
N ASP A 158 21.96 -1.20 -10.50
CA ASP A 158 21.53 0.14 -10.92
C ASP A 158 20.51 0.78 -9.99
N HIS A 159 19.64 -0.01 -9.41
CA HIS A 159 18.66 0.46 -8.42
C HIS A 159 19.32 0.72 -7.09
N GLN A 160 20.25 -0.13 -6.64
CA GLN A 160 20.96 0.06 -5.38
C GLN A 160 21.68 1.41 -5.32
N VAL A 161 22.38 1.78 -6.40
CA VAL A 161 23.04 3.09 -6.50
C VAL A 161 22.06 4.24 -6.34
N LYS A 162 20.91 4.17 -7.03
CA LYS A 162 19.86 5.20 -6.96
C LYS A 162 19.21 5.26 -5.59
N ILE A 163 18.94 4.09 -4.97
CA ILE A 163 18.36 4.01 -3.62
C ILE A 163 19.29 4.68 -2.61
N LYS A 164 20.60 4.37 -2.64
CA LYS A 164 21.58 5.04 -1.79
C LYS A 164 21.63 6.54 -2.01
N SER A 165 21.58 6.99 -3.28
CA SER A 165 21.56 8.41 -3.62
C SER A 165 20.37 9.14 -3.02
N VAL A 166 19.14 8.62 -3.15
CA VAL A 166 17.95 9.30 -2.61
C VAL A 166 17.90 9.25 -1.09
N LEU A 167 18.31 8.13 -0.48
CA LEU A 167 18.33 7.98 0.97
C LEU A 167 19.31 8.95 1.63
N SER A 168 20.49 9.18 1.04
CA SER A 168 21.48 10.13 1.57
C SER A 168 21.04 11.60 1.51
N LYS A 169 19.98 11.92 0.76
CA LYS A 169 19.43 13.27 0.60
C LYS A 169 18.13 13.48 1.39
N ALA A 170 17.56 12.43 1.92
CA ALA A 170 16.30 12.51 2.63
C ALA A 170 16.50 13.02 4.06
N ASP A 171 15.71 14.02 4.44
CA ASP A 171 15.66 14.51 5.83
C ASP A 171 14.82 13.55 6.69
N PHE A 172 13.76 12.99 6.11
CA PHE A 172 12.83 12.11 6.79
C PHE A 172 12.56 10.86 5.97
N TYR A 173 12.39 9.73 6.66
CA TYR A 173 12.05 8.44 6.06
C TYR A 173 10.90 7.76 6.78
N SER A 174 10.00 7.18 6.04
CA SER A 174 8.87 6.40 6.52
C SER A 174 8.77 5.08 5.78
N ALA A 175 8.35 4.04 6.50
CA ALA A 175 8.06 2.73 5.95
C ALA A 175 6.88 2.08 6.68
N GLU A 176 6.47 0.91 6.22
CA GLU A 176 5.35 0.15 6.79
C GLU A 176 5.81 -0.75 7.94
N CYS A 177 7.11 -0.95 8.12
CA CYS A 177 7.67 -1.92 9.05
C CYS A 177 9.10 -1.56 9.49
N GLN A 178 9.52 -2.13 10.61
CA GLN A 178 10.84 -1.92 11.21
C GLN A 178 11.98 -2.47 10.34
N ARG A 179 11.78 -3.63 9.72
CA ARG A 179 12.73 -4.22 8.75
C ARG A 179 13.19 -3.21 7.69
N ASP A 180 12.24 -2.40 7.19
CA ASP A 180 12.54 -1.45 6.11
C ASP A 180 13.30 -0.22 6.63
N TYR A 181 13.17 0.12 7.92
CA TYR A 181 14.02 1.12 8.59
C TYR A 181 15.45 0.63 8.71
N GLU A 182 15.65 -0.60 9.13
CA GLU A 182 16.97 -1.22 9.21
C GLU A 182 17.64 -1.30 7.83
N SER A 183 16.85 -1.60 6.81
CA SER A 183 17.35 -1.60 5.43
C SER A 183 17.77 -0.20 4.96
N ALA A 184 17.01 0.84 5.31
CA ALA A 184 17.36 2.20 4.98
C ALA A 184 18.67 2.64 5.65
N LEU A 185 18.87 2.29 6.92
CA LEU A 185 20.15 2.54 7.64
C LEU A 185 21.32 1.86 6.94
N LYS A 186 21.20 0.58 6.60
CA LYS A 186 22.23 -0.19 5.89
C LYS A 186 22.54 0.38 4.49
N LEU A 187 21.57 1.06 3.88
CA LEU A 187 21.69 1.70 2.57
C LEU A 187 22.14 3.17 2.63
N GLY A 188 22.43 3.70 3.84
CA GLY A 188 23.05 5.00 4.03
C GLY A 188 22.09 6.14 4.39
N PHE A 189 20.87 5.84 4.87
CA PHE A 189 19.99 6.86 5.45
C PHE A 189 20.54 7.38 6.78
N THR A 190 20.57 8.70 6.96
CA THR A 190 21.09 9.37 8.16
C THR A 190 20.12 10.40 8.75
N GLY A 191 18.96 10.58 8.13
CA GLY A 191 17.95 11.53 8.59
C GLY A 191 17.10 11.00 9.75
N LYS A 192 15.95 11.61 9.96
CA LYS A 192 14.99 11.24 11.02
C LYS A 192 13.94 10.24 10.52
N PHE A 193 13.72 9.17 11.28
CA PHE A 193 12.60 8.27 11.03
C PHE A 193 11.28 8.89 11.50
N LEU A 194 10.27 8.80 10.63
CA LEU A 194 8.88 9.09 10.95
C LEU A 194 8.17 7.82 11.45
N PRO A 195 6.96 7.91 12.02
CA PRO A 195 6.25 6.72 12.48
C PRO A 195 6.09 5.64 11.41
N CYS A 196 6.30 4.38 11.80
CA CYS A 196 6.01 3.22 10.97
C CYS A 196 4.49 3.03 10.84
N ILE A 197 3.93 3.19 9.65
CA ILE A 197 2.47 3.18 9.42
C ILE A 197 2.15 2.38 8.17
N PRO A 198 1.11 1.50 8.21
CA PRO A 198 0.64 0.84 6.98
C PRO A 198 0.19 1.87 5.93
N ASN A 199 0.72 1.77 4.72
CA ASN A 199 0.32 2.63 3.59
C ASN A 199 -1.16 2.41 3.17
N ALA A 200 -1.77 1.32 3.64
CA ALA A 200 -3.21 1.06 3.52
C ALA A 200 -4.08 2.07 4.29
N GLY A 201 -3.50 2.83 5.21
CA GLY A 201 -4.22 3.67 6.16
C GLY A 201 -4.94 2.87 7.24
N GLY A 202 -5.67 3.56 8.13
CA GLY A 202 -6.48 2.94 9.17
C GLY A 202 -7.83 2.46 8.67
N PHE A 203 -8.46 1.59 9.47
CA PHE A 203 -9.80 1.06 9.21
C PHE A 203 -10.84 1.84 10.01
N LYS A 204 -11.98 2.13 9.39
CA LYS A 204 -13.09 2.82 10.04
C LYS A 204 -13.77 1.93 11.07
N LYS A 205 -14.50 2.54 12.00
CA LYS A 205 -15.16 1.87 13.11
C LYS A 205 -16.14 0.78 12.68
N ASP A 206 -16.88 0.99 11.60
CA ASP A 206 -17.84 0.06 11.02
C ASP A 206 -17.23 -1.31 10.65
N VAL A 207 -15.93 -1.32 10.27
CA VAL A 207 -15.20 -2.56 9.98
C VAL A 207 -15.08 -3.45 11.23
N PHE A 208 -14.97 -2.85 12.40
CA PHE A 208 -14.79 -3.56 13.68
C PHE A 208 -16.10 -3.89 14.39
N GLU A 209 -17.25 -3.40 13.91
CA GLU A 209 -18.57 -3.65 14.48
C GLU A 209 -19.20 -4.93 13.94
N LEU A 210 -18.55 -5.61 13.01
CA LEU A 210 -19.04 -6.86 12.46
C LEU A 210 -19.03 -7.97 13.51
N ASN A 211 -20.19 -8.63 13.67
CA ASN A 211 -20.27 -9.81 14.52
C ASN A 211 -19.46 -10.96 13.92
N LEU A 212 -18.55 -11.52 14.70
CA LEU A 212 -17.78 -12.68 14.28
C LEU A 212 -18.70 -13.89 14.15
N ILE A 213 -18.91 -14.33 12.91
CA ILE A 213 -19.52 -15.64 12.65
C ILE A 213 -18.53 -16.71 13.15
N PRO A 214 -18.97 -17.72 13.94
CA PRO A 214 -18.13 -18.82 14.38
C PRO A 214 -17.39 -19.50 13.23
N SER A 215 -16.16 -19.91 13.45
CA SER A 215 -15.32 -20.56 12.42
C SER A 215 -15.98 -21.84 11.87
N THR A 216 -16.71 -22.57 12.70
CA THR A 216 -17.47 -23.78 12.30
C THR A 216 -18.55 -23.51 11.24
N LYS A 217 -19.02 -22.27 11.11
CA LYS A 217 -20.00 -21.83 10.11
C LYS A 217 -19.34 -21.15 8.89
N ARG A 218 -18.00 -21.11 8.82
CA ARG A 218 -17.23 -20.50 7.74
C ARG A 218 -16.52 -21.59 6.96
N ASP A 219 -16.93 -21.82 5.73
CA ASP A 219 -16.37 -22.82 4.82
C ASP A 219 -15.50 -22.20 3.72
N LEU A 220 -15.33 -20.86 3.73
CA LEU A 220 -14.63 -20.10 2.70
C LEU A 220 -13.17 -19.86 3.05
N ILE A 221 -12.28 -20.10 2.08
CA ILE A 221 -10.89 -19.62 2.05
C ILE A 221 -10.81 -18.51 1.01
N VAL A 222 -10.28 -17.35 1.38
CA VAL A 222 -9.98 -16.25 0.46
C VAL A 222 -8.49 -16.17 0.24
N ALA A 223 -8.05 -16.10 -1.02
CA ALA A 223 -6.64 -15.95 -1.34
C ALA A 223 -6.38 -14.83 -2.34
N LYS A 224 -5.36 -14.00 -2.06
CA LYS A 224 -4.81 -13.05 -3.02
C LYS A 224 -3.88 -13.81 -3.96
N CYS A 225 -4.32 -14.02 -5.19
CA CYS A 225 -3.69 -14.92 -6.14
C CYS A 225 -3.17 -14.17 -7.37
N TYR A 226 -1.98 -13.59 -7.26
CA TYR A 226 -1.33 -12.89 -8.36
C TYR A 226 0.04 -13.51 -8.68
N GLY A 227 0.49 -13.34 -9.91
CA GLY A 227 1.78 -13.80 -10.43
C GLY A 227 2.73 -12.64 -10.72
N GLY A 228 3.46 -12.73 -11.82
CA GLY A 228 4.42 -11.72 -12.24
C GLY A 228 5.66 -11.65 -11.34
N ILE A 229 6.22 -10.44 -11.17
CA ILE A 229 7.51 -10.24 -10.49
C ILE A 229 7.41 -10.59 -8.99
N PHE A 230 6.33 -10.18 -8.33
CA PHE A 230 6.20 -10.27 -6.87
C PHE A 230 5.25 -11.35 -6.39
N GLY A 231 4.32 -11.83 -7.23
CA GLY A 231 3.29 -12.77 -6.81
C GLY A 231 3.76 -14.23 -6.80
N LEU A 232 3.21 -14.99 -5.86
CA LEU A 232 3.41 -16.43 -5.73
C LEU A 232 2.06 -17.19 -5.81
N GLY A 233 1.09 -16.64 -6.54
CA GLY A 233 -0.25 -17.21 -6.69
C GLY A 233 -0.27 -18.64 -7.22
N GLY A 234 0.73 -19.02 -8.03
CA GLY A 234 0.87 -20.42 -8.50
C GLY A 234 1.04 -21.42 -7.35
N LEU A 235 1.86 -21.08 -6.35
CA LEU A 235 2.06 -21.93 -5.17
C LEU A 235 0.78 -22.04 -4.32
N VAL A 236 0.01 -20.94 -4.27
CA VAL A 236 -1.28 -20.91 -3.56
C VAL A 236 -2.28 -21.84 -4.25
N ILE A 237 -2.39 -21.80 -5.58
CA ILE A 237 -3.29 -22.67 -6.35
C ILE A 237 -2.94 -24.14 -6.14
N ASP A 238 -1.64 -24.49 -6.24
CA ASP A 238 -1.17 -25.88 -6.08
C ASP A 238 -1.49 -26.44 -4.68
N ALA A 239 -1.32 -25.63 -3.63
CA ALA A 239 -1.70 -26.00 -2.26
C ALA A 239 -3.20 -26.16 -2.08
N LEU A 240 -3.99 -25.22 -2.63
CA LEU A 240 -5.44 -25.23 -2.53
C LEU A 240 -6.07 -26.40 -3.30
N GLU A 241 -5.52 -26.77 -4.45
CA GLU A 241 -5.99 -27.95 -5.19
C GLU A 241 -5.85 -29.22 -4.36
N THR A 242 -4.69 -29.40 -3.72
CA THR A 242 -4.44 -30.55 -2.82
C THR A 242 -5.38 -30.51 -1.61
N PHE A 243 -5.61 -29.34 -1.02
CA PHE A 243 -6.49 -29.16 0.12
C PHE A 243 -7.96 -29.46 -0.22
N LEU A 244 -8.45 -28.97 -1.37
CA LEU A 244 -9.83 -29.20 -1.85
C LEU A 244 -10.14 -30.67 -2.08
N LYS A 245 -9.17 -31.43 -2.58
CA LYS A 245 -9.31 -32.86 -2.84
C LYS A 245 -9.69 -33.65 -1.59
N ASN A 246 -9.14 -33.25 -0.45
CA ASN A 246 -9.33 -33.94 0.83
C ASN A 246 -10.45 -33.33 1.70
N ASN A 247 -10.99 -32.16 1.31
CA ASN A 247 -11.95 -31.39 2.12
C ASN A 247 -13.17 -30.95 1.29
N PRO A 248 -14.19 -31.83 1.11
CA PRO A 248 -15.29 -31.60 0.17
C PRO A 248 -16.20 -30.40 0.52
N GLY A 249 -16.26 -29.98 1.79
CA GLY A 249 -17.07 -28.86 2.25
C GLY A 249 -16.45 -27.46 2.05
N VAL A 250 -15.18 -27.39 1.65
CA VAL A 250 -14.44 -26.12 1.54
C VAL A 250 -14.74 -25.40 0.25
N LYS A 251 -14.93 -24.08 0.32
CA LYS A 251 -15.06 -23.15 -0.81
C LYS A 251 -13.85 -22.24 -0.90
N ILE A 252 -13.52 -21.79 -2.09
CA ILE A 252 -12.36 -20.93 -2.36
C ILE A 252 -12.78 -19.73 -3.20
N LEU A 253 -12.30 -18.56 -2.79
CA LEU A 253 -12.30 -17.35 -3.58
C LEU A 253 -10.85 -16.93 -3.86
N LEU A 254 -10.47 -16.85 -5.14
CA LEU A 254 -9.22 -16.25 -5.58
C LEU A 254 -9.48 -14.86 -6.13
N HIS A 255 -8.76 -13.84 -5.64
CA HIS A 255 -8.84 -12.49 -6.21
C HIS A 255 -7.51 -11.99 -6.72
N SER A 256 -7.55 -10.93 -7.53
CA SER A 256 -6.36 -10.34 -8.16
C SER A 256 -5.60 -11.29 -9.10
N VAL A 257 -6.30 -12.25 -9.69
CA VAL A 257 -5.69 -13.25 -10.58
C VAL A 257 -5.12 -12.55 -11.82
N THR A 258 -3.83 -12.74 -12.06
CA THR A 258 -3.12 -12.21 -13.24
C THR A 258 -3.20 -13.17 -14.43
N ASP A 259 -2.94 -12.66 -15.63
CA ASP A 259 -3.13 -13.42 -16.87
C ASP A 259 -2.30 -14.71 -16.92
N ASP A 260 -1.10 -14.70 -16.36
CA ASP A 260 -0.19 -15.85 -16.27
C ASP A 260 -0.71 -17.00 -15.40
N LEU A 261 -1.72 -16.76 -14.57
CA LEU A 261 -2.35 -17.76 -13.69
C LEU A 261 -3.73 -18.23 -14.18
N LEU A 262 -4.26 -17.63 -15.25
CA LEU A 262 -5.62 -17.91 -15.74
C LEU A 262 -5.86 -19.38 -16.04
N GLU A 263 -4.91 -20.04 -16.67
CA GLU A 263 -5.04 -21.46 -17.05
C GLU A 263 -5.17 -22.34 -15.80
N LYS A 264 -4.32 -22.14 -14.79
CA LYS A 264 -4.38 -22.85 -13.50
C LYS A 264 -5.71 -22.59 -12.77
N CYS A 265 -6.17 -21.34 -12.74
CA CYS A 265 -7.45 -21.00 -12.10
C CYS A 265 -8.65 -21.63 -12.82
N ASN A 266 -8.66 -21.60 -14.16
CA ASN A 266 -9.68 -22.25 -14.96
C ASN A 266 -9.68 -23.78 -14.78
N HIS A 267 -8.50 -24.39 -14.68
CA HIS A 267 -8.36 -25.81 -14.38
C HIS A 267 -8.99 -26.15 -13.03
N LEU A 268 -8.60 -25.41 -11.98
CA LEU A 268 -9.13 -25.61 -10.63
C LEU A 268 -10.65 -25.43 -10.57
N GLN A 269 -11.20 -24.38 -11.21
CA GLN A 269 -12.63 -24.13 -11.23
C GLN A 269 -13.42 -25.24 -11.99
N ARG A 270 -12.88 -25.77 -13.09
CA ARG A 270 -13.51 -26.87 -13.83
C ARG A 270 -13.60 -28.15 -13.00
N HIS A 271 -12.57 -28.43 -12.19
CA HIS A 271 -12.56 -29.61 -11.31
C HIS A 271 -13.46 -29.44 -10.08
N TYR A 272 -13.67 -28.20 -9.63
CA TYR A 272 -14.45 -27.86 -8.44
C TYR A 272 -15.48 -26.74 -8.72
N PRO A 273 -16.44 -26.95 -9.67
CA PRO A 273 -17.23 -25.87 -10.27
C PRO A 273 -18.08 -25.08 -9.27
N ASN A 274 -18.59 -25.70 -8.21
CA ASN A 274 -19.42 -25.02 -7.20
C ASN A 274 -18.64 -24.59 -5.94
N ARG A 275 -17.33 -24.79 -5.96
CA ARG A 275 -16.47 -24.58 -4.80
C ARG A 275 -15.37 -23.55 -5.03
N VAL A 276 -15.04 -23.25 -6.29
CA VAL A 276 -13.98 -22.30 -6.66
C VAL A 276 -14.57 -21.17 -7.48
N VAL A 277 -14.37 -19.95 -6.99
CA VAL A 277 -14.65 -18.71 -7.70
C VAL A 277 -13.37 -17.90 -7.80
N PHE A 278 -13.11 -17.27 -8.93
CA PHE A 278 -11.98 -16.36 -9.05
C PHE A 278 -12.33 -15.08 -9.81
N TYR A 279 -11.62 -14.00 -9.45
CA TYR A 279 -11.71 -12.71 -10.09
C TYR A 279 -10.32 -12.26 -10.58
N THR A 280 -10.25 -11.93 -11.85
CA THR A 280 -9.02 -11.44 -12.46
C THR A 280 -8.79 -9.96 -12.14
N VAL A 281 -7.55 -9.49 -12.33
CA VAL A 281 -7.23 -8.06 -12.24
C VAL A 281 -8.03 -7.21 -13.22
N ARG A 282 -8.56 -7.81 -14.31
CA ARG A 282 -9.38 -7.14 -15.31
C ARG A 282 -10.86 -7.04 -14.91
N GLN A 283 -11.39 -8.03 -14.20
CA GLN A 283 -12.79 -8.10 -13.77
C GLN A 283 -13.12 -7.20 -12.57
N LYS A 284 -12.12 -6.59 -11.95
CA LYS A 284 -12.24 -5.52 -10.92
C LYS A 284 -13.32 -5.78 -9.86
N ILE A 285 -13.19 -6.87 -9.12
CA ILE A 285 -13.95 -7.00 -7.87
C ILE A 285 -13.68 -5.77 -6.97
N SER A 286 -14.73 -5.17 -6.44
CA SER A 286 -14.59 -4.00 -5.57
C SER A 286 -13.95 -4.38 -4.24
N ARG A 287 -13.30 -3.41 -3.59
CA ARG A 287 -12.76 -3.61 -2.24
C ARG A 287 -13.85 -4.03 -1.24
N ASN A 288 -15.03 -3.44 -1.34
CA ASN A 288 -16.13 -3.78 -0.43
C ASN A 288 -16.58 -5.23 -0.58
N GLU A 289 -16.62 -5.75 -1.81
CA GLU A 289 -16.89 -7.17 -2.05
C GLU A 289 -15.79 -8.07 -1.49
N ILE A 290 -14.50 -7.70 -1.67
CA ILE A 290 -13.38 -8.46 -1.07
C ILE A 290 -13.50 -8.45 0.46
N MET A 291 -13.82 -7.31 1.08
CA MET A 291 -14.01 -7.21 2.52
C MET A 291 -15.21 -8.05 3.00
N ASP A 292 -16.30 -8.08 2.24
CA ASP A 292 -17.44 -8.94 2.54
C ASP A 292 -17.06 -10.42 2.49
N TYR A 293 -16.31 -10.85 1.48
CA TYR A 293 -15.77 -12.22 1.44
C TYR A 293 -14.81 -12.52 2.59
N LEU A 294 -13.91 -11.61 2.93
CA LEU A 294 -13.00 -11.78 4.07
C LEU A 294 -13.76 -11.89 5.40
N SER A 295 -14.83 -11.11 5.57
CA SER A 295 -15.68 -11.18 6.78
C SER A 295 -16.38 -12.54 6.95
N LYS A 296 -16.58 -13.28 5.86
CA LYS A 296 -17.17 -14.62 5.81
C LYS A 296 -16.12 -15.74 5.72
N SER A 297 -14.86 -15.41 5.48
CA SER A 297 -13.81 -16.41 5.31
C SER A 297 -13.30 -16.93 6.66
N ARG A 298 -12.92 -18.21 6.65
CA ARG A 298 -12.26 -18.87 7.77
C ARG A 298 -10.76 -18.57 7.76
N ILE A 299 -10.16 -18.69 6.59
CA ILE A 299 -8.73 -18.51 6.34
C ILE A 299 -8.55 -17.47 5.22
N TYR A 300 -7.54 -16.62 5.35
CA TYR A 300 -6.99 -15.81 4.28
C TYR A 300 -5.60 -16.32 3.93
N ILE A 301 -5.23 -16.35 2.64
CA ILE A 301 -3.89 -16.72 2.17
C ILE A 301 -3.31 -15.57 1.33
N GLY A 302 -2.11 -15.11 1.72
CA GLY A 302 -1.29 -14.19 0.96
C GLY A 302 0.09 -14.76 0.72
N ALA A 303 0.55 -14.75 -0.54
CA ALA A 303 1.89 -15.20 -0.90
C ALA A 303 2.55 -14.25 -1.89
N SER A 304 3.75 -13.79 -1.55
CA SER A 304 4.54 -12.86 -2.36
C SER A 304 6.03 -13.15 -2.23
N LYS A 305 6.82 -12.64 -3.19
CA LYS A 305 8.31 -12.68 -3.12
C LYS A 305 8.87 -11.50 -2.34
N SER A 306 8.13 -10.41 -2.26
CA SER A 306 8.52 -9.18 -1.55
C SER A 306 7.29 -8.29 -1.35
N ASP A 307 7.15 -7.75 -0.16
CA ASP A 307 6.13 -6.75 0.19
C ASP A 307 6.62 -5.96 1.43
N GLY A 308 6.03 -4.79 1.70
CA GLY A 308 6.05 -4.18 3.01
C GLY A 308 5.09 -4.95 3.91
N ILE A 309 3.87 -4.46 4.07
CA ILE A 309 2.78 -5.24 4.66
C ILE A 309 1.61 -5.36 3.69
N SER A 310 1.15 -6.58 3.45
CA SER A 310 0.01 -6.81 2.58
C SER A 310 -1.25 -6.18 3.16
N THR A 311 -1.87 -5.25 2.41
CA THR A 311 -3.17 -4.68 2.79
C THR A 311 -4.22 -5.74 3.06
N SER A 312 -4.27 -6.81 2.25
CA SER A 312 -5.25 -7.89 2.43
C SER A 312 -4.97 -8.74 3.67
N PHE A 313 -3.71 -8.83 4.12
CA PHE A 313 -3.37 -9.42 5.42
C PHE A 313 -3.97 -8.59 6.57
N LEU A 314 -3.82 -7.27 6.53
CA LEU A 314 -4.41 -6.37 7.54
C LEU A 314 -5.94 -6.40 7.50
N GLU A 315 -6.53 -6.43 6.30
CA GLU A 315 -7.98 -6.58 6.11
C GLU A 315 -8.48 -7.91 6.70
N ALA A 316 -7.75 -9.01 6.51
CA ALA A 316 -8.08 -10.30 7.10
C ALA A 316 -8.09 -10.26 8.63
N LEU A 317 -7.08 -9.64 9.25
CA LEU A 317 -7.02 -9.44 10.70
C LEU A 317 -8.23 -8.63 11.21
N CYS A 318 -8.57 -7.54 10.52
CA CYS A 318 -9.69 -6.67 10.90
C CYS A 318 -11.08 -7.32 10.71
N LEU A 319 -11.21 -8.30 9.81
CA LEU A 319 -12.48 -8.95 9.45
C LEU A 319 -12.61 -10.35 10.03
N GLY A 320 -11.64 -10.76 10.84
CA GLY A 320 -11.65 -12.03 11.54
C GLY A 320 -11.45 -13.26 10.65
N ALA A 321 -10.76 -13.13 9.51
CA ALA A 321 -10.17 -14.25 8.81
C ALA A 321 -8.80 -14.56 9.42
N TYR A 322 -8.47 -15.84 9.61
CA TYR A 322 -7.14 -16.22 10.10
C TYR A 322 -6.12 -16.17 8.94
N PRO A 323 -5.06 -15.35 9.03
CA PRO A 323 -4.14 -15.19 7.92
C PRO A 323 -3.06 -16.27 7.89
N ILE A 324 -2.76 -16.75 6.68
CA ILE A 324 -1.54 -17.49 6.32
C ILE A 324 -0.78 -16.60 5.33
N GLN A 325 0.45 -16.20 5.67
CA GLN A 325 1.22 -15.24 4.89
C GLN A 325 2.67 -15.70 4.74
N THR A 326 3.26 -15.50 3.56
CA THR A 326 4.70 -15.76 3.37
C THR A 326 5.56 -14.76 4.13
N ASP A 327 6.68 -15.23 4.70
CA ASP A 327 7.67 -14.44 5.46
C ASP A 327 8.59 -13.59 4.55
N THR A 328 8.03 -13.09 3.48
CA THR A 328 8.68 -12.18 2.52
C THR A 328 8.12 -10.77 2.61
N SER A 329 7.13 -10.60 3.46
CA SER A 329 6.56 -9.33 3.93
C SER A 329 6.90 -9.13 5.40
N CYS A 330 6.49 -8.00 5.98
CA CYS A 330 6.68 -7.72 7.41
C CYS A 330 5.56 -8.30 8.29
N ALA A 331 4.92 -9.39 7.88
CA ALA A 331 3.80 -9.96 8.63
C ALA A 331 4.23 -10.53 10.00
N SER A 332 5.48 -10.99 10.14
CA SER A 332 6.07 -11.43 11.43
C SER A 332 6.03 -10.33 12.49
N GLU A 333 6.30 -9.07 12.14
CA GLU A 333 6.24 -7.94 13.09
C GLU A 333 4.83 -7.76 13.70
N TRP A 334 3.78 -8.12 12.98
CA TRP A 334 2.40 -8.10 13.49
C TRP A 334 2.13 -9.24 14.45
N ILE A 335 2.75 -10.42 14.22
CA ILE A 335 2.69 -11.54 15.16
C ILE A 335 3.37 -11.16 16.48
N ASP A 336 4.51 -10.47 16.41
CA ASP A 336 5.24 -9.97 17.59
C ASP A 336 4.42 -8.92 18.39
N LEU A 337 3.51 -8.20 17.73
CA LEU A 337 2.54 -7.32 18.37
C LEU A 337 1.35 -8.05 19.03
N GLY A 338 1.36 -9.40 18.99
CA GLY A 338 0.35 -10.24 19.64
C GLY A 338 -0.82 -10.64 18.72
N PHE A 339 -0.69 -10.45 17.41
CA PHE A 339 -1.65 -11.01 16.45
C PHE A 339 -1.38 -12.51 16.21
N PHE A 340 -2.39 -13.24 15.80
CA PHE A 340 -2.31 -14.63 15.41
C PHE A 340 -2.39 -14.78 13.90
N GLY A 341 -1.46 -15.53 13.33
CA GLY A 341 -1.37 -15.88 11.92
C GLY A 341 -0.27 -16.92 11.71
N SER A 342 -0.28 -17.59 10.58
CA SER A 342 0.80 -18.49 10.19
C SER A 342 1.75 -17.76 9.23
N ILE A 343 2.98 -17.57 9.66
CA ILE A 343 4.06 -17.03 8.82
C ILE A 343 4.86 -18.22 8.29
N ILE A 344 4.95 -18.31 6.97
CA ILE A 344 5.44 -19.51 6.29
C ILE A 344 6.51 -19.17 5.25
N SER A 345 7.37 -20.13 4.95
CA SER A 345 8.25 -20.05 3.78
C SER A 345 7.45 -20.09 2.47
N PRO A 346 7.93 -19.48 1.38
CA PRO A 346 7.22 -19.39 0.11
C PRO A 346 7.21 -20.75 -0.66
N SER A 347 6.41 -21.69 -0.19
CA SER A 347 6.29 -23.05 -0.70
C SER A 347 4.83 -23.52 -0.66
N SER A 348 4.38 -24.26 -1.66
CA SER A 348 3.04 -24.88 -1.67
C SER A 348 2.85 -25.91 -0.55
N ALA A 349 3.92 -26.62 -0.19
CA ALA A 349 3.91 -27.58 0.92
C ALA A 349 3.69 -26.88 2.27
N GLU A 350 4.36 -25.75 2.52
CA GLU A 350 4.18 -24.95 3.73
C GLU A 350 2.79 -24.34 3.81
N ILE A 351 2.25 -23.83 2.69
CA ILE A 351 0.86 -23.34 2.61
C ILE A 351 -0.12 -24.46 2.98
N LEU A 352 0.06 -25.66 2.41
CA LEU A 352 -0.80 -26.83 2.69
C LEU A 352 -0.71 -27.27 4.16
N THR A 353 0.50 -27.30 4.71
CA THR A 353 0.72 -27.63 6.13
C THR A 353 0.00 -26.63 7.04
N ALA A 354 0.16 -25.33 6.79
CA ALA A 354 -0.50 -24.30 7.55
C ALA A 354 -2.03 -24.37 7.42
N LEU A 355 -2.56 -24.69 6.23
CA LEU A 355 -3.99 -24.92 6.02
C LEU A 355 -4.50 -26.08 6.87
N ASN A 356 -3.84 -27.25 6.82
CA ASN A 356 -4.24 -28.44 7.57
C ASN A 356 -4.22 -28.20 9.09
N LEU A 357 -3.23 -27.45 9.59
CA LEU A 357 -3.11 -27.15 11.01
C LEU A 357 -4.19 -26.19 11.49
N ASN A 358 -4.47 -25.12 10.71
CA ASN A 358 -5.29 -24.00 11.20
C ASN A 358 -6.76 -24.11 10.79
N TYR A 359 -7.08 -24.79 9.68
CA TYR A 359 -8.48 -24.90 9.25
C TYR A 359 -9.31 -25.70 10.26
N PHE A 360 -8.74 -26.68 10.96
CA PHE A 360 -9.40 -27.52 11.94
C PHE A 360 -9.02 -27.15 13.39
N ASP A 361 -8.32 -26.06 13.62
CA ASP A 361 -7.91 -25.64 14.96
C ASP A 361 -9.15 -25.26 15.80
N GLU A 362 -9.33 -25.95 16.93
CA GLU A 362 -10.42 -25.73 17.87
C GLU A 362 -10.32 -24.35 18.56
N ASN A 363 -9.11 -23.78 18.68
CA ASN A 363 -8.86 -22.46 19.26
C ASN A 363 -8.95 -21.31 18.22
N LEU A 364 -9.33 -21.61 16.97
CA LEU A 364 -9.33 -20.63 15.90
C LEU A 364 -10.18 -19.39 16.24
N ASP A 365 -11.36 -19.56 16.82
CA ASP A 365 -12.24 -18.45 17.16
C ASP A 365 -11.64 -17.55 18.26
N LYS A 366 -10.94 -18.11 19.24
CA LYS A 366 -10.21 -17.33 20.26
C LYS A 366 -9.09 -16.50 19.61
N LYS A 367 -8.31 -17.09 18.72
CA LYS A 367 -7.24 -16.39 17.96
C LYS A 367 -7.80 -15.24 17.12
N ARG A 368 -8.90 -15.48 16.42
CA ARG A 368 -9.59 -14.49 15.58
C ARG A 368 -10.15 -13.33 16.41
N GLN A 369 -10.74 -13.62 17.57
CA GLN A 369 -11.23 -12.61 18.50
C GLN A 369 -10.08 -11.72 19.00
N GLN A 370 -8.95 -12.31 19.39
CA GLN A 370 -7.77 -11.55 19.80
C GLN A 370 -7.22 -10.67 18.66
N ASN A 371 -7.23 -11.18 17.43
CA ASN A 371 -6.85 -10.39 16.26
C ASN A 371 -7.74 -9.15 16.08
N LEU A 372 -9.04 -9.26 16.29
CA LEU A 372 -9.96 -8.12 16.22
C LEU A 372 -9.70 -7.09 17.30
N GLU A 373 -9.42 -7.52 18.53
CA GLU A 373 -9.10 -6.63 19.64
C GLU A 373 -7.80 -5.85 19.36
N ASN A 374 -6.76 -6.57 18.91
CA ASN A 374 -5.50 -5.95 18.51
C ASN A 374 -5.68 -5.04 17.29
N ALA A 375 -6.50 -5.43 16.30
CA ALA A 375 -6.76 -4.60 15.13
C ALA A 375 -7.45 -3.27 15.49
N ARG A 376 -8.40 -3.28 16.43
CA ARG A 376 -9.00 -2.03 16.95
C ARG A 376 -7.96 -1.12 17.57
N LYS A 377 -7.01 -1.68 18.30
CA LYS A 377 -5.94 -0.93 18.98
C LYS A 377 -4.91 -0.35 18.01
N TYR A 378 -4.46 -1.13 17.02
CA TYR A 378 -3.31 -0.78 16.18
C TYR A 378 -3.66 -0.31 14.78
N LEU A 379 -4.85 -0.68 14.28
CA LEU A 379 -5.26 -0.46 12.89
C LEU A 379 -6.50 0.43 12.75
N SER A 380 -7.06 0.96 13.85
CA SER A 380 -8.18 1.90 13.74
C SER A 380 -7.77 3.18 13.00
N TYR A 381 -8.74 3.78 12.31
CA TYR A 381 -8.53 5.04 11.56
C TYR A 381 -7.94 6.13 12.46
N ASP A 382 -8.43 6.27 13.69
CA ASP A 382 -8.00 7.32 14.62
C ASP A 382 -6.55 7.11 15.06
N GLU A 383 -6.14 5.86 15.34
CA GLU A 383 -4.77 5.55 15.72
C GLU A 383 -3.79 5.80 14.57
N ILE A 384 -4.13 5.34 13.37
CA ILE A 384 -3.29 5.57 12.19
C ILE A 384 -3.24 7.06 11.83
N LYS A 385 -4.37 7.77 11.90
CA LYS A 385 -4.42 9.22 11.69
C LYS A 385 -3.53 9.96 12.68
N LYS A 386 -3.60 9.64 13.98
CA LYS A 386 -2.75 10.26 15.00
C LYS A 386 -1.27 10.18 14.61
N ARG A 387 -0.80 9.01 14.21
CA ARG A 387 0.58 8.77 13.78
C ARG A 387 0.90 9.45 12.45
N ALA A 388 -0.06 9.47 11.50
CA ALA A 388 0.11 10.17 10.23
C ALA A 388 0.29 11.68 10.41
N LEU A 389 -0.38 12.29 11.40
CA LEU A 389 -0.23 13.72 11.69
C LEU A 389 1.20 14.12 12.08
N GLU A 390 1.99 13.20 12.64
CA GLU A 390 3.39 13.43 12.98
C GLU A 390 4.27 13.74 11.75
N PHE A 391 3.82 13.35 10.55
CA PHE A 391 4.57 13.62 9.31
C PHE A 391 4.62 15.11 8.97
N TYR A 392 3.56 15.82 9.25
CA TYR A 392 3.42 17.19 8.78
C TYR A 392 3.07 18.20 9.87
N VAL A 393 2.55 17.75 11.00
CA VAL A 393 2.02 18.64 12.04
C VAL A 393 2.95 18.73 13.25
N SER A 394 3.51 17.63 13.71
CA SER A 394 4.31 17.54 14.94
C SER A 394 5.83 17.41 14.74
N SER A 395 6.31 17.42 13.51
CA SER A 395 7.71 17.16 13.16
C SER A 395 8.64 18.39 13.24
N LEU A 396 8.27 19.40 14.02
CA LEU A 396 9.09 20.61 14.17
C LEU A 396 9.50 20.85 15.62
#